data_16f5c49e71ec65b562a271e2e1229c49
#
_entry.id   16f5c49e71ec65b562a271e2e1229c49
#
_cell.length_a   1.000
_cell.length_b   1.000
_cell.length_c   1.000
_cell.angle_alpha   90.00
_cell.angle_beta   90.00
_cell.angle_gamma   90.00
#
_symmetry.space_group_name_H-M   'P 1'
#
loop_
_entity.id
_entity.type
_entity.pdbx_description
1 polymer ?
#
loop_
_entity_poly.entity_id
_entity_poly.type
_entity_poly.pdbx_seq_one_letter_code
_entity_poly.pdbx_strand_id
1 'polypeptide(L)'
;MALSVLDLFSVGIGPSSSHTVGPMRAAKQFTDGLESSGQLPATVRVQAELFGSLGATGRGHGSDKAVVLGLQGHSPETVDTATADDQVAAAALDAELRLCGNHRVDFNWDEDVVLHRRKSLPAHPNGMTFRALDHTGAVLRERSYYSIGGGFVVDGDASGADKVVADDTVLPYPFTTADELLAICVREGKSISDIMLANELVWRSEEELRDKLLGIWAVMQECVDNGCSAEGILPGGLKVRRRAPSLFKTLAATDAANKADGAASNPSDPLLAMEWVNLFALAVNEENAAGGRIVTAPTNGAAGIVPAVLHYYTKFVPGANDDGVVRFLLAAAAVGILFKINASISGAEVGCQGEVGSACSMAAAGLCEVLGGTPEQVENAAEVGIEHNLGLTCDPVGGLVQIPCIERNAIASVKAINAARLALHGDGSHKVSLDKAIKTMRETGADMKSKYKETSRGGLAVNVVEC
;
A
#
# COMPACT_ATOMS: atom_id res chain seq x y z
N MET A 1 -1.69 -18.97 8.81
CA MET A 1 -1.62 -17.53 9.21
C MET A 1 -2.97 -16.92 8.85
N ALA A 2 -3.75 -16.51 9.84
CA ALA A 2 -4.98 -15.77 9.61
C ALA A 2 -4.63 -14.31 9.31
N LEU A 3 -5.22 -13.73 8.27
CA LEU A 3 -5.06 -12.33 7.89
C LEU A 3 -6.41 -11.64 7.92
N SER A 4 -6.45 -10.44 8.50
CA SER A 4 -7.63 -9.59 8.55
C SER A 4 -7.69 -8.65 7.33
N VAL A 5 -8.88 -8.18 6.98
CA VAL A 5 -9.06 -7.10 6.01
C VAL A 5 -8.26 -5.84 6.41
N LEU A 6 -8.10 -5.59 7.71
CA LEU A 6 -7.35 -4.44 8.22
C LEU A 6 -5.83 -4.58 8.03
N ASP A 7 -5.33 -5.78 7.74
CA ASP A 7 -3.93 -6.01 7.37
C ASP A 7 -3.66 -5.60 5.91
N LEU A 8 -4.68 -5.64 5.05
CA LEU A 8 -4.59 -5.29 3.64
C LEU A 8 -4.91 -3.80 3.39
N PHE A 9 -5.69 -3.19 4.28
CA PHE A 9 -6.07 -1.79 4.24
C PHE A 9 -5.66 -1.11 5.53
N SER A 10 -4.49 -0.49 5.54
CA SER A 10 -3.98 0.21 6.72
C SER A 10 -3.73 1.68 6.43
N VAL A 11 -4.18 2.54 7.36
CA VAL A 11 -3.87 3.97 7.29
C VAL A 11 -2.37 4.15 7.51
N GLY A 12 -1.75 5.02 6.73
CA GLY A 12 -0.32 5.30 6.84
C GLY A 12 0.06 6.59 6.14
N ILE A 13 1.34 6.71 5.81
CA ILE A 13 1.90 7.84 5.10
C ILE A 13 2.66 7.40 3.85
N GLY A 14 2.72 8.28 2.85
CA GLY A 14 3.55 8.08 1.68
C GLY A 14 5.06 8.19 1.96
N PRO A 15 5.87 7.86 0.95
CA PRO A 15 5.45 7.36 -0.36
C PRO A 15 5.40 5.84 -0.51
N SER A 16 5.95 5.02 0.42
CA SER A 16 6.12 3.57 0.22
C SER A 16 5.76 2.76 1.46
N SER A 17 4.96 1.71 1.29
CA SER A 17 4.65 0.78 2.38
C SER A 17 5.90 0.02 2.86
N SER A 18 6.75 -0.45 1.94
CA SER A 18 7.95 -1.20 2.27
C SER A 18 9.14 -0.31 2.70
N HIS A 19 9.23 0.92 2.15
CA HIS A 19 10.38 1.81 2.37
C HIS A 19 10.10 2.98 3.33
N THR A 20 8.83 3.26 3.67
CA THR A 20 8.44 4.33 4.61
C THR A 20 7.70 3.75 5.81
N VAL A 21 6.53 3.13 5.58
CA VAL A 21 5.68 2.59 6.66
C VAL A 21 6.40 1.49 7.43
N GLY A 22 6.99 0.51 6.73
CA GLY A 22 7.74 -0.59 7.36
C GLY A 22 8.92 -0.11 8.20
N PRO A 23 9.86 0.69 7.67
CA PRO A 23 10.96 1.26 8.46
C PRO A 23 10.50 2.09 9.67
N MET A 24 9.43 2.87 9.55
CA MET A 24 8.88 3.62 10.67
C MET A 24 8.35 2.72 11.77
N ARG A 25 7.58 1.68 11.41
CA ARG A 25 7.10 0.67 12.37
C ARG A 25 8.24 -0.09 13.03
N ALA A 26 9.26 -0.50 12.27
CA ALA A 26 10.43 -1.21 12.80
C ALA A 26 11.22 -0.35 13.79
N ALA A 27 11.44 0.92 13.47
CA ALA A 27 12.13 1.88 14.34
C ALA A 27 11.35 2.10 15.64
N LYS A 28 10.02 2.25 15.55
CA LYS A 28 9.16 2.34 16.74
C LYS A 28 9.19 1.06 17.57
N GLN A 29 9.07 -0.11 16.96
CA GLN A 29 9.16 -1.39 17.68
C GLN A 29 10.50 -1.54 18.40
N PHE A 30 11.60 -1.07 17.81
CA PHE A 30 12.91 -1.07 18.45
C PHE A 30 12.94 -0.21 19.70
N THR A 31 12.42 1.02 19.66
CA THR A 31 12.39 1.94 20.82
C THR A 31 11.39 1.49 21.88
N ASP A 32 10.21 0.99 21.50
CA ASP A 32 9.25 0.37 22.44
C ASP A 32 9.91 -0.82 23.17
N GLY A 33 10.75 -1.58 22.46
CA GLY A 33 11.54 -2.67 23.05
C GLY A 33 12.63 -2.19 24.01
N LEU A 34 13.24 -1.03 23.80
CA LEU A 34 14.19 -0.42 24.77
C LEU A 34 13.46 0.03 26.04
N GLU A 35 12.28 0.64 25.88
CA GLU A 35 11.47 1.09 27.01
C GLU A 35 10.98 -0.10 27.84
N SER A 36 10.38 -1.10 27.22
CA SER A 36 9.83 -2.29 27.90
C SER A 36 10.89 -3.13 28.60
N SER A 37 12.14 -3.15 28.09
CA SER A 37 13.28 -3.86 28.71
C SER A 37 14.02 -3.00 29.74
N GLY A 38 13.63 -1.75 29.99
CA GLY A 38 14.29 -0.83 30.91
C GLY A 38 15.67 -0.35 30.44
N GLN A 39 16.00 -0.52 29.16
CA GLN A 39 17.30 -0.12 28.59
C GLN A 39 17.31 1.33 28.11
N LEU A 40 16.12 1.96 27.91
CA LEU A 40 15.99 3.31 27.40
C LEU A 40 16.79 4.35 28.20
N PRO A 41 16.80 4.38 29.57
CA PRO A 41 17.53 5.39 30.33
C PRO A 41 19.06 5.30 30.18
N ALA A 42 19.60 4.11 29.83
CA ALA A 42 21.04 3.90 29.63
C ALA A 42 21.46 4.19 28.17
N THR A 43 20.52 4.37 27.26
CA THR A 43 20.80 4.62 25.85
C THR A 43 21.19 6.09 25.65
N VAL A 44 22.36 6.33 25.07
CA VAL A 44 22.85 7.69 24.74
C VAL A 44 22.96 7.96 23.24
N ARG A 45 22.89 6.90 22.41
CA ARG A 45 22.95 6.97 20.95
C ARG A 45 22.21 5.81 20.32
N VAL A 46 21.55 6.00 19.19
CA VAL A 46 20.95 4.94 18.38
C VAL A 46 21.43 5.02 16.95
N GLN A 47 21.83 3.89 16.39
CA GLN A 47 22.23 3.75 14.98
C GLN A 47 21.26 2.87 14.22
N ALA A 48 20.94 3.25 12.99
CA ALA A 48 20.11 2.54 12.05
C ALA A 48 20.85 2.30 10.73
N GLU A 49 20.97 1.06 10.32
CA GLU A 49 21.59 0.67 9.05
C GLU A 49 20.52 0.04 8.14
N LEU A 50 20.38 0.54 6.93
CA LEU A 50 19.41 0.09 5.92
C LEU A 50 20.13 -0.62 4.78
N PHE A 51 19.62 -1.79 4.37
CA PHE A 51 20.29 -2.69 3.44
C PHE A 51 19.42 -3.01 2.22
N GLY A 52 20.05 -3.57 1.17
CA GLY A 52 19.39 -4.05 -0.04
C GLY A 52 18.62 -2.95 -0.77
N SER A 53 17.33 -3.15 -1.03
CA SER A 53 16.49 -2.15 -1.69
C SER A 53 16.29 -0.92 -0.82
N LEU A 54 16.10 -1.07 0.51
CA LEU A 54 16.06 0.06 1.45
C LEU A 54 17.32 0.93 1.38
N GLY A 55 18.50 0.29 1.29
CA GLY A 55 19.78 1.01 1.14
C GLY A 55 19.93 1.67 -0.23
N ALA A 56 19.39 1.06 -1.30
CA ALA A 56 19.55 1.53 -2.67
C ALA A 56 18.65 2.72 -3.01
N THR A 57 17.37 2.66 -2.61
CA THR A 57 16.32 3.63 -2.99
C THR A 57 15.70 4.35 -1.80
N GLY A 58 16.10 4.01 -0.57
CA GLY A 58 15.47 4.49 0.67
C GLY A 58 15.42 6.01 0.82
N ARG A 59 16.45 6.74 0.36
CA ARG A 59 16.43 8.20 0.38
C ARG A 59 15.31 8.79 -0.47
N GLY A 60 15.08 8.24 -1.66
CA GLY A 60 13.99 8.66 -2.55
C GLY A 60 12.60 8.31 -2.01
N HIS A 61 12.52 7.28 -1.15
CA HIS A 61 11.29 6.85 -0.50
C HIS A 61 11.14 7.39 0.95
N GLY A 62 12.04 8.27 1.41
CA GLY A 62 11.99 8.82 2.76
C GLY A 62 12.22 7.80 3.88
N SER A 63 12.94 6.70 3.62
CA SER A 63 13.21 5.68 4.64
C SER A 63 14.01 6.21 5.82
N ASP A 64 14.96 7.10 5.57
CA ASP A 64 15.76 7.80 6.57
C ASP A 64 14.88 8.66 7.48
N LYS A 65 13.98 9.47 6.90
CA LYS A 65 12.99 10.26 7.64
C LYS A 65 12.05 9.38 8.47
N ALA A 66 11.54 8.31 7.84
CA ALA A 66 10.63 7.37 8.50
C ALA A 66 11.25 6.69 9.72
N VAL A 67 12.53 6.30 9.63
CA VAL A 67 13.31 5.77 10.75
C VAL A 67 13.39 6.78 11.89
N VAL A 68 13.74 8.03 11.61
CA VAL A 68 13.82 9.10 12.62
C VAL A 68 12.49 9.31 13.32
N LEU A 69 11.39 9.41 12.57
CA LEU A 69 10.04 9.57 13.14
C LEU A 69 9.65 8.34 14.00
N GLY A 70 9.95 7.14 13.54
CA GLY A 70 9.69 5.91 14.30
C GLY A 70 10.48 5.84 15.60
N LEU A 71 11.78 6.20 15.59
CA LEU A 71 12.60 6.30 16.79
C LEU A 71 12.06 7.34 17.78
N GLN A 72 11.43 8.42 17.31
CA GLN A 72 10.73 9.39 18.13
C GLN A 72 9.41 8.88 18.72
N GLY A 73 8.99 7.65 18.37
CA GLY A 73 7.77 7.03 18.88
C GLY A 73 6.53 7.25 18.02
N HIS A 74 6.66 7.91 16.87
CA HIS A 74 5.54 8.09 15.94
C HIS A 74 5.20 6.79 15.22
N SER A 75 3.90 6.59 14.95
CA SER A 75 3.41 5.51 14.09
C SER A 75 2.86 6.08 12.76
N PRO A 76 2.95 5.31 11.68
CA PRO A 76 2.45 5.77 10.36
C PRO A 76 0.98 6.16 10.38
N GLU A 77 0.18 5.53 11.25
CA GLU A 77 -1.26 5.74 11.36
C GLU A 77 -1.63 7.09 11.97
N THR A 78 -0.78 7.63 12.84
CA THR A 78 -1.11 8.79 13.69
C THR A 78 -0.16 9.98 13.57
N VAL A 79 0.99 9.82 12.90
CA VAL A 79 1.95 10.92 12.74
C VAL A 79 1.28 12.10 12.02
N ASP A 80 1.50 13.32 12.50
CA ASP A 80 1.05 14.51 11.82
C ASP A 80 1.91 14.78 10.59
N THR A 81 1.34 14.55 9.40
CA THR A 81 2.04 14.73 8.12
C THR A 81 2.39 16.19 7.82
N ALA A 82 1.69 17.15 8.41
CA ALA A 82 1.97 18.56 8.21
C ALA A 82 3.25 19.01 8.93
N THR A 83 3.61 18.37 10.04
CA THR A 83 4.78 18.74 10.88
C THR A 83 5.91 17.69 10.83
N ALA A 84 5.71 16.55 10.18
CA ALA A 84 6.68 15.45 10.15
C ALA A 84 8.05 15.87 9.59
N ASP A 85 8.08 16.60 8.47
CA ASP A 85 9.33 17.08 7.87
C ASP A 85 10.07 18.07 8.78
N ASP A 86 9.34 18.96 9.46
CA ASP A 86 9.92 19.92 10.39
C ASP A 86 10.52 19.23 11.62
N GLN A 87 9.87 18.19 12.14
CA GLN A 87 10.39 17.39 13.26
C GLN A 87 11.70 16.68 12.89
N VAL A 88 11.76 16.11 11.69
CA VAL A 88 12.98 15.47 11.17
C VAL A 88 14.09 16.49 10.95
N ALA A 89 13.78 17.65 10.39
CA ALA A 89 14.75 18.73 10.18
C ALA A 89 15.29 19.27 11.52
N ALA A 90 14.43 19.42 12.52
CA ALA A 90 14.84 19.84 13.86
C ALA A 90 15.81 18.85 14.50
N ALA A 91 15.54 17.54 14.44
CA ALA A 91 16.43 16.51 14.95
C ALA A 91 17.82 16.55 14.29
N ALA A 92 17.88 16.79 12.98
CA ALA A 92 19.14 16.91 12.25
C ALA A 92 19.90 18.21 12.59
N LEU A 93 19.19 19.34 12.78
CA LEU A 93 19.77 20.65 13.08
C LEU A 93 20.30 20.70 14.53
N ASP A 94 19.51 20.19 15.47
CA ASP A 94 19.83 20.22 16.91
C ASP A 94 20.87 19.15 17.28
N ALA A 95 21.20 18.22 16.37
CA ALA A 95 22.02 17.04 16.62
C ALA A 95 21.52 16.20 17.81
N GLU A 96 20.21 16.19 18.03
CA GLU A 96 19.52 15.54 19.14
C GLU A 96 18.30 14.77 18.64
N LEU A 97 18.11 13.56 19.13
CA LEU A 97 16.91 12.76 18.89
C LEU A 97 16.20 12.47 20.22
N ARG A 98 14.85 12.51 20.21
CA ARG A 98 14.04 12.19 21.38
C ARG A 98 13.38 10.82 21.22
N LEU A 99 14.04 9.79 21.70
CA LEU A 99 13.49 8.43 21.68
C LEU A 99 12.18 8.36 22.47
N CYS A 100 11.16 7.68 21.92
CA CYS A 100 9.82 7.59 22.50
C CYS A 100 9.21 8.97 22.85
N GLY A 101 9.62 10.02 22.15
CA GLY A 101 9.15 11.40 22.34
C GLY A 101 9.77 12.19 23.51
N ASN A 102 10.48 11.54 24.44
CA ASN A 102 10.93 12.18 25.68
C ASN A 102 12.39 11.92 26.09
N HIS A 103 13.00 10.81 25.69
CA HIS A 103 14.38 10.47 26.08
C HIS A 103 15.39 11.01 25.06
N ARG A 104 16.20 12.00 25.48
CA ARG A 104 17.19 12.68 24.64
C ARG A 104 18.44 11.84 24.45
N VAL A 105 18.88 11.73 23.19
CA VAL A 105 20.14 11.07 22.81
C VAL A 105 20.86 11.92 21.76
N ASP A 106 22.20 11.79 21.70
CA ASP A 106 22.99 12.39 20.64
C ASP A 106 22.63 11.80 19.28
N PHE A 107 22.58 12.65 18.26
CA PHE A 107 22.19 12.24 16.91
C PHE A 107 23.03 12.93 15.84
N ASN A 108 23.65 12.13 14.97
CA ASN A 108 24.33 12.59 13.77
C ASN A 108 23.71 11.92 12.55
N TRP A 109 23.01 12.69 11.73
CA TRP A 109 22.28 12.18 10.56
C TRP A 109 23.12 11.26 9.67
N ASP A 110 24.34 11.66 9.33
CA ASP A 110 25.20 10.94 8.37
C ASP A 110 25.86 9.69 8.97
N GLU A 111 26.01 9.62 10.28
CA GLU A 111 26.64 8.50 10.99
C GLU A 111 25.61 7.52 11.58
N ASP A 112 24.41 8.02 11.95
CA ASP A 112 23.42 7.24 12.68
C ASP A 112 22.30 6.68 11.78
N VAL A 113 22.14 7.21 10.54
CA VAL A 113 21.21 6.64 9.56
C VAL A 113 21.97 6.29 8.27
N VAL A 114 22.48 5.06 8.21
CA VAL A 114 23.38 4.62 7.15
C VAL A 114 22.64 3.79 6.10
N LEU A 115 22.69 4.21 4.83
CA LEU A 115 22.09 3.51 3.69
C LEU A 115 23.16 2.71 2.93
N HIS A 116 23.16 1.39 3.07
CA HIS A 116 24.09 0.48 2.41
C HIS A 116 23.61 0.11 0.99
N ARG A 117 23.98 0.91 0.00
CA ARG A 117 23.51 0.76 -1.40
C ARG A 117 23.90 -0.56 -2.08
N ARG A 118 24.87 -1.32 -1.55
CA ARG A 118 25.45 -2.52 -2.19
C ARG A 118 25.49 -3.74 -1.28
N LYS A 119 25.07 -3.62 -0.01
CA LYS A 119 25.01 -4.72 0.94
C LYS A 119 23.55 -5.14 1.12
N SER A 120 23.31 -6.42 1.31
CA SER A 120 21.98 -6.97 1.61
C SER A 120 22.07 -7.90 2.81
N LEU A 121 21.01 -7.98 3.61
CA LEU A 121 20.86 -9.02 4.62
C LEU A 121 20.30 -10.30 3.99
N PRO A 122 20.56 -11.49 4.58
CA PRO A 122 20.27 -12.76 3.91
C PRO A 122 18.77 -13.06 3.74
N ALA A 123 17.93 -12.62 4.71
CA ALA A 123 16.54 -13.09 4.79
C ALA A 123 15.58 -12.37 3.85
N HIS A 124 15.82 -11.08 3.55
CA HIS A 124 14.93 -10.30 2.67
C HIS A 124 15.65 -9.06 2.11
N PRO A 125 15.30 -8.59 0.87
CA PRO A 125 15.89 -7.38 0.25
C PRO A 125 15.71 -6.09 1.04
N ASN A 126 14.66 -5.97 1.86
CA ASN A 126 14.35 -4.79 2.66
C ASN A 126 14.73 -5.00 4.13
N GLY A 127 16.02 -5.20 4.37
CA GLY A 127 16.56 -5.39 5.72
C GLY A 127 17.03 -4.10 6.36
N MET A 128 16.92 -4.01 7.69
CA MET A 128 17.45 -2.92 8.52
C MET A 128 17.92 -3.45 9.86
N THR A 129 18.97 -2.82 10.44
CA THR A 129 19.50 -3.17 11.76
C THR A 129 19.57 -1.91 12.62
N PHE A 130 19.06 -2.00 13.84
CA PHE A 130 19.13 -0.93 14.84
C PHE A 130 20.04 -1.34 15.99
N ARG A 131 20.86 -0.38 16.49
CA ARG A 131 21.71 -0.54 17.67
C ARG A 131 21.50 0.60 18.64
N ALA A 132 21.31 0.29 19.91
CA ALA A 132 21.35 1.24 21.02
C ALA A 132 22.69 1.14 21.73
N LEU A 133 23.33 2.28 21.99
CA LEU A 133 24.66 2.36 22.57
C LEU A 133 24.59 3.09 23.92
N ASP A 134 25.40 2.66 24.88
CA ASP A 134 25.61 3.37 26.16
C ASP A 134 26.73 4.41 26.04
N HIS A 135 26.99 5.12 27.16
CA HIS A 135 28.03 6.16 27.29
C HIS A 135 29.46 5.67 27.04
N THR A 136 29.70 4.35 27.04
CA THR A 136 31.01 3.75 26.73
C THR A 136 31.12 3.37 25.27
N GLY A 137 30.04 3.43 24.50
CA GLY A 137 29.91 2.93 23.15
C GLY A 137 29.59 1.43 23.08
N ALA A 138 29.28 0.79 24.20
CA ALA A 138 28.88 -0.62 24.23
C ALA A 138 27.43 -0.76 23.72
N VAL A 139 27.19 -1.86 22.99
CA VAL A 139 25.85 -2.15 22.43
C VAL A 139 24.96 -2.71 23.55
N LEU A 140 23.92 -1.96 23.91
CA LEU A 140 22.88 -2.36 24.85
C LEU A 140 21.86 -3.30 24.20
N ARG A 141 21.50 -3.02 22.95
CA ARG A 141 20.53 -3.79 22.18
C ARG A 141 20.86 -3.68 20.69
N GLU A 142 20.82 -4.81 19.99
CA GLU A 142 20.85 -4.88 18.53
C GLU A 142 19.66 -5.72 18.06
N ARG A 143 18.98 -5.27 17.00
CA ARG A 143 17.88 -6.00 16.36
C ARG A 143 17.87 -5.75 14.86
N SER A 144 17.61 -6.81 14.11
CA SER A 144 17.40 -6.74 12.66
C SER A 144 15.94 -6.94 12.33
N TYR A 145 15.41 -6.09 11.46
CA TYR A 145 14.03 -6.14 10.99
C TYR A 145 13.98 -6.22 9.47
N TYR A 146 12.89 -6.78 8.94
CA TYR A 146 12.64 -6.90 7.52
C TYR A 146 11.25 -6.37 7.18
N SER A 147 11.18 -5.44 6.22
CA SER A 147 9.93 -4.91 5.68
C SER A 147 9.48 -5.76 4.50
N ILE A 148 8.44 -6.59 4.66
CA ILE A 148 8.02 -7.62 3.70
C ILE A 148 6.86 -7.18 2.77
N GLY A 149 6.71 -5.88 2.55
CA GLY A 149 5.64 -5.29 1.75
C GLY A 149 4.36 -5.04 2.55
N GLY A 150 3.49 -4.15 2.04
CA GLY A 150 2.24 -3.77 2.72
C GLY A 150 2.41 -3.11 4.09
N GLY A 151 3.63 -2.71 4.47
CA GLY A 151 3.94 -2.15 5.80
C GLY A 151 4.13 -3.21 6.90
N PHE A 152 4.14 -4.50 6.55
CA PHE A 152 4.46 -5.58 7.49
C PHE A 152 5.95 -5.59 7.83
N VAL A 153 6.24 -5.83 9.11
CA VAL A 153 7.61 -5.91 9.63
C VAL A 153 7.82 -7.25 10.34
N VAL A 154 8.94 -7.89 10.05
CA VAL A 154 9.37 -9.13 10.69
C VAL A 154 10.63 -8.86 11.49
N ASP A 155 10.68 -9.28 12.76
CA ASP A 155 11.89 -9.28 13.57
C ASP A 155 12.77 -10.47 13.13
N GLY A 156 13.96 -10.18 12.61
CA GLY A 156 14.90 -11.19 12.09
C GLY A 156 15.60 -12.00 13.18
N ASP A 157 15.64 -11.48 14.40
CA ASP A 157 16.28 -12.12 15.55
C ASP A 157 15.27 -12.94 16.37
N ALA A 158 13.99 -12.87 16.04
CA ALA A 158 12.97 -13.70 16.65
C ALA A 158 13.19 -15.17 16.29
N SER A 159 13.42 -16.01 17.27
CA SER A 159 13.59 -17.44 17.10
C SER A 159 12.23 -18.15 17.05
N GLY A 160 11.97 -18.91 16.00
CA GLY A 160 10.81 -19.80 15.92
C GLY A 160 9.48 -19.08 15.62
N ALA A 161 8.53 -19.08 16.55
CA ALA A 161 7.15 -18.58 16.37
C ALA A 161 7.00 -17.05 16.16
N ASP A 162 8.06 -16.27 16.40
CA ASP A 162 8.05 -14.80 16.33
C ASP A 162 8.37 -14.23 14.93
N LYS A 163 8.62 -15.11 13.96
CA LYS A 163 8.70 -14.69 12.54
C LYS A 163 7.30 -14.41 12.02
N VAL A 164 6.91 -13.17 11.97
CA VAL A 164 5.51 -12.75 11.84
C VAL A 164 4.72 -13.50 12.90
N VAL A 165 4.15 -12.83 13.87
CA VAL A 165 3.23 -13.52 14.79
C VAL A 165 2.16 -14.14 13.88
N ALA A 166 2.33 -15.43 13.59
CA ALA A 166 1.31 -16.16 12.86
C ALA A 166 0.11 -16.09 13.76
N ASP A 167 -0.88 -15.33 13.35
CA ASP A 167 -2.16 -15.38 14.03
C ASP A 167 -2.72 -16.79 13.81
N ASP A 168 -2.63 -17.65 14.84
CA ASP A 168 -3.12 -19.02 14.82
C ASP A 168 -4.63 -19.08 15.10
N THR A 169 -5.33 -17.94 15.03
CA THR A 169 -6.78 -17.87 15.16
C THR A 169 -7.45 -18.80 14.16
N VAL A 170 -8.31 -19.67 14.68
CA VAL A 170 -9.07 -20.60 13.84
C VAL A 170 -10.22 -19.84 13.19
N LEU A 171 -10.16 -19.67 11.88
CA LEU A 171 -11.20 -19.02 11.09
C LEU A 171 -12.38 -19.99 10.87
N PRO A 172 -13.64 -19.52 10.84
CA PRO A 172 -14.81 -20.32 10.48
C PRO A 172 -14.73 -20.88 9.06
N TYR A 173 -14.21 -20.10 8.13
CA TYR A 173 -14.08 -20.42 6.71
C TYR A 173 -12.65 -20.18 6.23
N PRO A 174 -11.68 -21.02 6.64
CA PRO A 174 -10.30 -20.85 6.21
C PRO A 174 -10.16 -21.20 4.71
N PHE A 175 -9.40 -20.39 3.98
CA PHE A 175 -9.04 -20.63 2.59
C PHE A 175 -7.60 -20.17 2.33
N THR A 176 -6.94 -20.85 1.42
CA THR A 176 -5.58 -20.52 0.97
C THR A 176 -5.53 -20.36 -0.55
N THR A 177 -6.55 -20.82 -1.27
CA THR A 177 -6.69 -20.73 -2.72
C THR A 177 -8.04 -20.11 -3.10
N ALA A 178 -8.14 -19.60 -4.32
CA ALA A 178 -9.42 -19.12 -4.87
C ALA A 178 -10.39 -20.28 -5.07
N ASP A 179 -9.90 -21.44 -5.50
CA ASP A 179 -10.72 -22.65 -5.65
C ASP A 179 -11.36 -23.08 -4.31
N GLU A 180 -10.61 -23.02 -3.19
CA GLU A 180 -11.15 -23.28 -1.84
C GLU A 180 -12.21 -22.24 -1.45
N LEU A 181 -11.95 -20.95 -1.70
CA LEU A 181 -12.90 -19.87 -1.41
C LEU A 181 -14.21 -20.05 -2.20
N LEU A 182 -14.14 -20.34 -3.49
CA LEU A 182 -15.32 -20.61 -4.31
C LEU A 182 -16.10 -21.84 -3.81
N ALA A 183 -15.40 -22.92 -3.47
CA ALA A 183 -16.04 -24.12 -2.91
C ALA A 183 -16.78 -23.82 -1.60
N ILE A 184 -16.23 -22.95 -0.75
CA ILE A 184 -16.89 -22.50 0.48
C ILE A 184 -18.14 -21.67 0.13
N CYS A 185 -18.04 -20.68 -0.79
CA CYS A 185 -19.17 -19.89 -1.23
C CYS A 185 -20.33 -20.72 -1.73
N VAL A 186 -20.04 -21.72 -2.58
CA VAL A 186 -21.05 -22.65 -3.12
C VAL A 186 -21.69 -23.50 -2.01
N ARG A 187 -20.87 -24.07 -1.12
CA ARG A 187 -21.35 -24.92 -0.02
C ARG A 187 -22.26 -24.15 0.95
N GLU A 188 -21.89 -22.93 1.27
CA GLU A 188 -22.61 -22.09 2.25
C GLU A 188 -23.74 -21.24 1.62
N GLY A 189 -23.79 -21.14 0.28
CA GLY A 189 -24.71 -20.25 -0.43
C GLY A 189 -24.45 -18.77 -0.13
N LYS A 190 -23.16 -18.39 0.03
CA LYS A 190 -22.71 -17.06 0.47
C LYS A 190 -21.84 -16.39 -0.57
N SER A 191 -21.82 -15.06 -0.57
CA SER A 191 -20.89 -14.26 -1.37
C SER A 191 -19.48 -14.28 -0.76
N ILE A 192 -18.48 -13.80 -1.52
CA ILE A 192 -17.10 -13.69 -1.03
C ILE A 192 -17.04 -12.71 0.15
N SER A 193 -17.77 -11.59 0.09
CA SER A 193 -17.81 -10.63 1.19
C SER A 193 -18.45 -11.21 2.46
N ASP A 194 -19.47 -12.09 2.33
CA ASP A 194 -20.07 -12.76 3.49
C ASP A 194 -19.11 -13.75 4.17
N ILE A 195 -18.32 -14.49 3.37
CA ILE A 195 -17.28 -15.39 3.91
C ILE A 195 -16.22 -14.59 4.66
N MET A 196 -15.76 -13.48 4.07
CA MET A 196 -14.80 -12.60 4.73
C MET A 196 -15.36 -11.97 5.99
N LEU A 197 -16.62 -11.50 5.97
CA LEU A 197 -17.28 -10.98 7.17
C LEU A 197 -17.28 -12.02 8.29
N ALA A 198 -17.70 -13.26 7.99
CA ALA A 198 -17.74 -14.31 8.99
C ALA A 198 -16.35 -14.63 9.58
N ASN A 199 -15.29 -14.56 8.78
CA ASN A 199 -13.92 -14.73 9.25
C ASN A 199 -13.48 -13.56 10.15
N GLU A 200 -13.85 -12.32 9.82
CA GLU A 200 -13.50 -11.14 10.62
C GLU A 200 -14.15 -11.12 12.01
N LEU A 201 -15.33 -11.74 12.17
CA LEU A 201 -16.06 -11.77 13.43
C LEU A 201 -15.36 -12.56 14.54
N VAL A 202 -14.28 -13.29 14.26
CA VAL A 202 -13.46 -13.94 15.30
C VAL A 202 -12.64 -12.94 16.11
N TRP A 203 -12.33 -11.77 15.54
CA TRP A 203 -11.51 -10.75 16.19
C TRP A 203 -12.32 -9.57 16.74
N ARG A 204 -13.48 -9.29 16.15
CA ARG A 204 -14.26 -8.09 16.48
C ARG A 204 -15.76 -8.26 16.16
N SER A 205 -16.58 -7.37 16.70
CA SER A 205 -18.00 -7.32 16.34
C SER A 205 -18.18 -6.79 14.89
N GLU A 206 -19.36 -7.08 14.32
CA GLU A 206 -19.72 -6.56 12.99
C GLU A 206 -19.78 -5.03 12.98
N GLU A 207 -20.33 -4.42 14.04
CA GLU A 207 -20.39 -2.97 14.20
C GLU A 207 -18.97 -2.35 14.22
N GLU A 208 -18.06 -2.92 15.04
CA GLU A 208 -16.67 -2.47 15.11
C GLU A 208 -15.94 -2.61 13.76
N LEU A 209 -16.17 -3.73 13.05
CA LEU A 209 -15.58 -3.93 11.72
C LEU A 209 -16.09 -2.89 10.72
N ARG A 210 -17.41 -2.68 10.70
CA ARG A 210 -18.07 -1.70 9.85
C ARG A 210 -17.51 -0.30 10.07
N ASP A 211 -17.41 0.12 11.32
CA ASP A 211 -16.88 1.44 11.68
C ASP A 211 -15.43 1.62 11.22
N LYS A 212 -14.61 0.59 11.39
CA LYS A 212 -13.21 0.61 10.93
C LYS A 212 -13.12 0.69 9.40
N LEU A 213 -13.91 -0.08 8.67
CA LEU A 213 -13.90 -0.06 7.19
C LEU A 213 -14.44 1.26 6.63
N LEU A 214 -15.47 1.83 7.23
CA LEU A 214 -15.96 3.15 6.85
C LEU A 214 -14.98 4.26 7.26
N GLY A 215 -14.26 4.11 8.36
CA GLY A 215 -13.15 4.98 8.74
C GLY A 215 -12.00 4.94 7.72
N ILE A 216 -11.65 3.76 7.22
CA ILE A 216 -10.67 3.60 6.12
C ILE A 216 -11.18 4.30 4.86
N TRP A 217 -12.45 4.12 4.52
CA TRP A 217 -13.06 4.81 3.39
C TRP A 217 -13.02 6.33 3.54
N ALA A 218 -13.32 6.85 4.72
CA ALA A 218 -13.22 8.29 5.00
C ALA A 218 -11.80 8.84 4.78
N VAL A 219 -10.76 8.11 5.19
CA VAL A 219 -9.36 8.49 4.91
C VAL A 219 -9.05 8.46 3.40
N MET A 220 -9.59 7.50 2.65
CA MET A 220 -9.45 7.46 1.19
C MET A 220 -10.10 8.68 0.52
N GLN A 221 -11.27 9.11 1.00
CA GLN A 221 -11.96 10.31 0.52
C GLN A 221 -11.17 11.58 0.85
N GLU A 222 -10.72 11.74 2.09
CA GLU A 222 -9.88 12.85 2.52
C GLU A 222 -8.59 12.95 1.68
N CYS A 223 -7.96 11.81 1.39
CA CYS A 223 -6.76 11.77 0.54
C CYS A 223 -7.04 12.30 -0.88
N VAL A 224 -8.19 11.95 -1.48
CA VAL A 224 -8.61 12.48 -2.78
C VAL A 224 -8.85 13.98 -2.72
N ASP A 225 -9.56 14.47 -1.69
CA ASP A 225 -9.85 15.89 -1.51
C ASP A 225 -8.58 16.72 -1.34
N ASN A 226 -7.62 16.21 -0.54
CA ASN A 226 -6.30 16.82 -0.36
C ASN A 226 -5.53 16.87 -1.69
N GLY A 227 -5.49 15.75 -2.43
CA GLY A 227 -4.80 15.67 -3.72
C GLY A 227 -5.43 16.59 -4.79
N CYS A 228 -6.74 16.77 -4.77
CA CYS A 228 -7.45 17.71 -5.65
C CYS A 228 -7.21 19.18 -5.29
N SER A 229 -6.76 19.47 -4.07
CA SER A 229 -6.54 20.84 -3.56
C SER A 229 -5.07 21.24 -3.59
N ALA A 230 -4.14 20.30 -3.43
CA ALA A 230 -2.71 20.57 -3.28
C ALA A 230 -2.04 20.83 -4.64
N GLU A 231 -1.59 22.04 -4.87
CA GLU A 231 -0.88 22.47 -6.09
C GLU A 231 0.66 22.36 -5.94
N GLY A 232 1.39 22.51 -7.03
CA GLY A 232 2.84 22.65 -7.01
C GLY A 232 3.59 21.49 -7.68
N ILE A 233 4.81 21.24 -7.19
CA ILE A 233 5.74 20.26 -7.72
C ILE A 233 5.97 19.19 -6.64
N LEU A 234 5.94 17.92 -7.03
CA LEU A 234 6.22 16.80 -6.13
C LEU A 234 7.69 16.82 -5.66
N PRO A 235 7.97 16.39 -4.42
CA PRO A 235 9.32 16.39 -3.88
C PRO A 235 10.24 15.36 -4.58
N GLY A 236 11.57 15.47 -4.38
CA GLY A 236 12.54 14.47 -4.83
C GLY A 236 13.31 14.80 -6.11
N GLY A 237 13.04 15.96 -6.74
CA GLY A 237 13.91 16.50 -7.80
C GLY A 237 13.52 16.17 -9.24
N LEU A 238 12.56 15.26 -9.50
CA LEU A 238 12.05 14.98 -10.86
C LEU A 238 11.21 16.12 -11.46
N LYS A 239 10.89 17.15 -10.66
CA LYS A 239 10.09 18.32 -11.06
C LYS A 239 8.70 17.95 -11.63
N VAL A 240 8.14 16.82 -11.20
CA VAL A 240 6.79 16.39 -11.59
C VAL A 240 5.77 17.36 -11.01
N ARG A 241 4.99 18.03 -11.87
CA ARG A 241 3.91 18.91 -11.46
C ARG A 241 2.70 18.09 -11.05
N ARG A 242 2.02 18.47 -9.96
CA ARG A 242 0.72 17.93 -9.59
C ARG A 242 -0.31 18.26 -10.68
N ARG A 243 -1.08 17.25 -11.10
CA ARG A 243 -2.08 17.32 -12.19
C ARG A 243 -3.50 17.28 -11.67
N ALA A 244 -3.72 16.63 -10.52
CA ALA A 244 -5.05 16.43 -9.96
C ALA A 244 -5.82 17.73 -9.74
N PRO A 245 -5.26 18.82 -9.18
CA PRO A 245 -6.02 20.07 -8.98
C PRO A 245 -6.55 20.69 -10.26
N SER A 246 -5.76 20.69 -11.35
CA SER A 246 -6.19 21.25 -12.62
C SER A 246 -7.25 20.39 -13.31
N LEU A 247 -7.08 19.07 -13.26
CA LEU A 247 -8.06 18.13 -13.80
C LEU A 247 -9.39 18.22 -13.02
N PHE A 248 -9.32 18.29 -11.69
CA PHE A 248 -10.50 18.48 -10.84
C PHE A 248 -11.30 19.74 -11.21
N LYS A 249 -10.62 20.89 -11.37
CA LYS A 249 -11.27 22.14 -11.78
C LYS A 249 -12.00 21.99 -13.13
N THR A 250 -11.39 21.30 -14.08
CA THR A 250 -11.99 21.05 -15.41
C THR A 250 -13.23 20.16 -15.29
N LEU A 251 -13.12 19.02 -14.60
CA LEU A 251 -14.22 18.06 -14.47
C LEU A 251 -15.38 18.60 -13.64
N ALA A 252 -15.09 19.34 -12.56
CA ALA A 252 -16.12 19.99 -11.76
C ALA A 252 -16.90 21.06 -12.56
N ALA A 253 -16.22 21.83 -13.41
CA ALA A 253 -16.86 22.78 -14.31
C ALA A 253 -17.75 22.07 -15.34
N THR A 254 -17.30 20.96 -15.91
CA THR A 254 -18.08 20.13 -16.85
C THR A 254 -19.33 19.54 -16.17
N ASP A 255 -19.19 18.99 -14.96
CA ASP A 255 -20.33 18.48 -14.18
C ASP A 255 -21.37 19.59 -13.88
N ALA A 256 -20.87 20.79 -13.52
CA ALA A 256 -21.74 21.94 -13.25
C ALA A 256 -22.51 22.39 -14.51
N ALA A 257 -21.84 22.46 -15.66
CA ALA A 257 -22.46 22.78 -16.94
C ALA A 257 -23.52 21.74 -17.34
N ASN A 258 -23.20 20.46 -17.25
CA ASN A 258 -24.14 19.36 -17.55
C ASN A 258 -25.39 19.38 -16.64
N LYS A 259 -25.27 19.79 -15.39
CA LYS A 259 -26.40 19.96 -14.48
C LYS A 259 -27.25 21.17 -14.80
N ALA A 260 -26.64 22.28 -15.27
CA ALA A 260 -27.34 23.52 -15.60
C ALA A 260 -28.16 23.39 -16.89
N ASP A 261 -27.65 22.67 -17.91
CA ASP A 261 -28.29 22.52 -19.20
C ASP A 261 -29.48 21.55 -19.19
N GLY A 262 -29.73 20.86 -18.09
CA GLY A 262 -30.78 19.83 -17.99
C GLY A 262 -30.49 18.68 -18.98
N ALA A 263 -30.77 17.45 -18.60
CA ALA A 263 -30.39 16.19 -19.29
C ALA A 263 -30.87 16.06 -20.77
N ALA A 264 -31.32 17.14 -21.42
CA ALA A 264 -31.99 17.14 -22.74
C ALA A 264 -31.11 17.62 -23.90
N SER A 265 -29.95 18.26 -23.70
CA SER A 265 -29.30 19.00 -24.80
C SER A 265 -27.89 18.58 -25.21
N ASN A 266 -27.18 17.75 -24.44
CA ASN A 266 -25.91 17.20 -24.90
C ASN A 266 -25.67 15.85 -24.25
N PRO A 267 -25.45 14.73 -25.02
CA PRO A 267 -25.01 13.49 -24.39
C PRO A 267 -23.66 13.80 -23.71
N SER A 268 -23.62 13.71 -22.39
CA SER A 268 -22.37 13.79 -21.63
C SER A 268 -21.36 12.86 -22.30
N ASP A 269 -20.10 13.32 -22.42
CA ASP A 269 -19.03 12.47 -22.97
C ASP A 269 -19.07 11.11 -22.28
N PRO A 270 -19.28 10.00 -23.00
CA PRO A 270 -19.34 8.66 -22.40
C PRO A 270 -18.05 8.28 -21.66
N LEU A 271 -16.95 8.97 -21.93
CA LEU A 271 -15.65 8.77 -21.27
C LEU A 271 -15.47 9.62 -20.00
N LEU A 272 -16.39 10.51 -19.68
CA LEU A 272 -16.29 11.38 -18.50
C LEU A 272 -16.09 10.61 -17.20
N ALA A 273 -16.72 9.46 -17.03
CA ALA A 273 -16.52 8.61 -15.86
C ALA A 273 -15.07 8.10 -15.76
N MET A 274 -14.43 7.79 -16.90
CA MET A 274 -13.02 7.37 -16.93
C MET A 274 -12.08 8.52 -16.55
N GLU A 275 -12.39 9.75 -16.93
CA GLU A 275 -11.60 10.93 -16.54
C GLU A 275 -11.68 11.18 -15.02
N TRP A 276 -12.86 11.01 -14.41
CA TRP A 276 -13.01 11.06 -12.96
C TRP A 276 -12.22 9.96 -12.26
N VAL A 277 -12.22 8.73 -12.77
CA VAL A 277 -11.41 7.62 -12.22
C VAL A 277 -9.92 7.94 -12.29
N ASN A 278 -9.44 8.46 -13.40
CA ASN A 278 -8.07 8.92 -13.55
C ASN A 278 -7.74 10.01 -12.52
N LEU A 279 -8.63 11.00 -12.34
CA LEU A 279 -8.46 12.06 -11.35
C LEU A 279 -8.30 11.48 -9.93
N PHE A 280 -9.18 10.57 -9.52
CA PHE A 280 -9.12 9.98 -8.17
C PHE A 280 -7.80 9.23 -7.94
N ALA A 281 -7.37 8.43 -8.92
CA ALA A 281 -6.10 7.74 -8.82
C ALA A 281 -4.89 8.69 -8.80
N LEU A 282 -4.89 9.75 -9.62
CA LEU A 282 -3.86 10.79 -9.63
C LEU A 282 -3.78 11.51 -8.28
N ALA A 283 -4.93 11.94 -7.73
CA ALA A 283 -5.02 12.65 -6.47
C ALA A 283 -4.38 11.85 -5.32
N VAL A 284 -4.76 10.58 -5.17
CA VAL A 284 -4.19 9.70 -4.14
C VAL A 284 -2.68 9.50 -4.34
N ASN A 285 -2.23 9.26 -5.59
CA ASN A 285 -0.81 8.99 -5.82
C ASN A 285 0.07 10.23 -5.70
N GLU A 286 -0.43 11.41 -6.04
CA GLU A 286 0.26 12.68 -5.81
C GLU A 286 0.37 13.00 -4.32
N GLU A 287 -0.67 12.71 -3.51
CA GLU A 287 -0.58 12.77 -2.05
C GLU A 287 0.41 11.74 -1.49
N ASN A 288 0.34 10.49 -1.97
CA ASN A 288 1.32 9.47 -1.60
C ASN A 288 2.75 9.92 -1.90
N ALA A 289 3.01 10.44 -3.09
CA ALA A 289 4.34 10.89 -3.50
C ALA A 289 4.85 12.08 -2.66
N ALA A 290 3.95 12.88 -2.12
CA ALA A 290 4.27 14.03 -1.27
C ALA A 290 4.43 13.67 0.22
N GLY A 291 4.25 12.41 0.61
CA GLY A 291 4.32 12.00 2.02
C GLY A 291 3.04 12.23 2.81
N GLY A 292 1.92 12.50 2.12
CA GLY A 292 0.62 12.72 2.73
C GLY A 292 0.01 11.46 3.35
N ARG A 293 -1.13 11.64 4.05
CA ARG A 293 -1.94 10.56 4.64
C ARG A 293 -2.61 9.75 3.53
N ILE A 294 -2.41 8.44 3.55
CA ILE A 294 -3.02 7.52 2.58
C ILE A 294 -3.50 6.23 3.27
N VAL A 295 -4.25 5.44 2.53
CA VAL A 295 -4.50 4.04 2.88
C VAL A 295 -3.62 3.15 2.01
N THR A 296 -2.80 2.31 2.64
CA THR A 296 -2.08 1.22 1.96
C THR A 296 -3.12 0.22 1.42
N ALA A 297 -3.14 -0.07 0.09
CA ALA A 297 -4.18 -0.87 -0.56
C ALA A 297 -3.67 -1.64 -1.81
N PRO A 298 -3.02 -2.80 -1.74
CA PRO A 298 -2.38 -3.40 -0.57
C PRO A 298 -0.99 -2.82 -0.29
N THR A 299 -0.49 -1.90 -1.14
CA THR A 299 0.78 -1.17 -0.98
C THR A 299 0.58 0.31 -1.26
N ASN A 300 1.54 1.13 -0.85
CA ASN A 300 1.50 2.58 -1.15
C ASN A 300 1.72 2.86 -2.64
N GLY A 301 2.58 2.07 -3.30
CA GLY A 301 2.82 2.23 -4.74
C GLY A 301 1.57 2.01 -5.61
N ALA A 302 0.58 1.32 -5.07
CA ALA A 302 -0.71 1.03 -5.72
C ALA A 302 -1.91 1.65 -4.98
N ALA A 303 -1.69 2.57 -4.03
CA ALA A 303 -2.71 3.10 -3.14
C ALA A 303 -3.87 3.84 -3.83
N GLY A 304 -3.68 4.29 -5.08
CA GLY A 304 -4.70 5.01 -5.85
C GLY A 304 -5.78 4.13 -6.47
N ILE A 305 -5.52 2.82 -6.65
CA ILE A 305 -6.40 1.96 -7.47
C ILE A 305 -7.72 1.66 -6.76
N VAL A 306 -7.65 1.10 -5.55
CA VAL A 306 -8.85 0.75 -4.77
C VAL A 306 -9.71 1.99 -4.48
N PRO A 307 -9.17 3.12 -3.98
CA PRO A 307 -9.94 4.33 -3.76
C PRO A 307 -10.58 4.87 -5.04
N ALA A 308 -9.88 4.87 -6.17
CA ALA A 308 -10.44 5.38 -7.43
C ALA A 308 -11.64 4.56 -7.91
N VAL A 309 -11.58 3.22 -7.76
CA VAL A 309 -12.70 2.35 -8.13
C VAL A 309 -13.85 2.46 -7.13
N LEU A 310 -13.58 2.65 -5.83
CA LEU A 310 -14.62 2.94 -4.83
C LEU A 310 -15.31 4.29 -5.10
N HIS A 311 -14.55 5.34 -5.46
CA HIS A 311 -15.14 6.61 -5.88
C HIS A 311 -15.98 6.47 -7.16
N TYR A 312 -15.55 5.61 -8.12
CA TYR A 312 -16.39 5.26 -9.27
C TYR A 312 -17.71 4.62 -8.82
N TYR A 313 -17.65 3.65 -7.91
CA TYR A 313 -18.83 3.00 -7.36
C TYR A 313 -19.76 4.03 -6.70
N THR A 314 -19.28 4.83 -5.77
CA THR A 314 -20.12 5.77 -5.01
C THR A 314 -20.64 6.94 -5.86
N LYS A 315 -19.89 7.37 -6.89
CA LYS A 315 -20.30 8.52 -7.73
C LYS A 315 -21.21 8.13 -8.91
N PHE A 316 -20.97 6.96 -9.53
CA PHE A 316 -21.58 6.61 -10.82
C PHE A 316 -22.52 5.41 -10.78
N VAL A 317 -22.50 4.60 -9.73
CA VAL A 317 -23.37 3.43 -9.63
C VAL A 317 -24.65 3.81 -8.88
N PRO A 318 -25.84 3.71 -9.52
CA PRO A 318 -27.10 4.00 -8.85
C PRO A 318 -27.34 3.06 -7.65
N GLY A 319 -27.73 3.62 -6.50
CA GLY A 319 -27.98 2.84 -5.28
C GLY A 319 -26.74 2.49 -4.46
N ALA A 320 -25.55 2.98 -4.84
CA ALA A 320 -24.34 2.84 -4.04
C ALA A 320 -24.56 3.41 -2.62
N ASN A 321 -24.03 2.70 -1.62
CA ASN A 321 -24.21 3.03 -0.21
C ASN A 321 -23.05 2.46 0.62
N ASP A 322 -23.04 2.75 1.93
CA ASP A 322 -22.00 2.33 2.86
C ASP A 322 -21.89 0.79 3.00
N ASP A 323 -23.02 0.06 2.91
CA ASP A 323 -22.99 -1.42 2.92
C ASP A 323 -22.22 -1.96 1.70
N GLY A 324 -22.42 -1.34 0.54
CA GLY A 324 -21.64 -1.67 -0.65
C GLY A 324 -20.17 -1.35 -0.49
N VAL A 325 -19.79 -0.25 0.16
CA VAL A 325 -18.38 0.07 0.45
C VAL A 325 -17.75 -1.00 1.34
N VAL A 326 -18.44 -1.42 2.40
CA VAL A 326 -17.97 -2.49 3.30
C VAL A 326 -17.80 -3.81 2.54
N ARG A 327 -18.81 -4.22 1.76
CA ARG A 327 -18.75 -5.45 0.94
C ARG A 327 -17.62 -5.39 -0.10
N PHE A 328 -17.43 -4.25 -0.75
CA PHE A 328 -16.33 -4.04 -1.69
C PHE A 328 -14.98 -4.29 -1.02
N LEU A 329 -14.72 -3.67 0.14
CA LEU A 329 -13.45 -3.81 0.85
C LEU A 329 -13.23 -5.24 1.33
N LEU A 330 -14.26 -5.94 1.80
CA LEU A 330 -14.18 -7.34 2.21
C LEU A 330 -13.83 -8.26 1.04
N ALA A 331 -14.51 -8.14 -0.11
CA ALA A 331 -14.22 -8.95 -1.29
C ALA A 331 -12.82 -8.64 -1.87
N ALA A 332 -12.45 -7.36 -1.92
CA ALA A 332 -11.11 -6.94 -2.34
C ALA A 332 -10.01 -7.53 -1.41
N ALA A 333 -10.24 -7.54 -0.10
CA ALA A 333 -9.30 -8.12 0.86
C ALA A 333 -9.13 -9.64 0.68
N ALA A 334 -10.20 -10.39 0.40
CA ALA A 334 -10.12 -11.81 0.12
C ALA A 334 -9.11 -12.11 -0.99
N VAL A 335 -9.19 -11.34 -2.08
CA VAL A 335 -8.25 -11.44 -3.20
C VAL A 335 -6.84 -11.01 -2.79
N GLY A 336 -6.70 -9.92 -2.03
CA GLY A 336 -5.40 -9.46 -1.52
C GLY A 336 -4.70 -10.48 -0.64
N ILE A 337 -5.44 -11.21 0.19
CA ILE A 337 -4.95 -12.32 1.02
C ILE A 337 -4.37 -13.44 0.14
N LEU A 338 -5.05 -13.83 -0.95
CA LEU A 338 -4.56 -14.84 -1.87
C LEU A 338 -3.22 -14.46 -2.50
N PHE A 339 -3.05 -13.20 -2.91
CA PHE A 339 -1.76 -12.69 -3.42
C PHE A 339 -0.67 -12.72 -2.36
N LYS A 340 -0.99 -12.30 -1.13
CA LYS A 340 -0.05 -12.27 -0.01
C LYS A 340 0.46 -13.65 0.36
N ILE A 341 -0.44 -14.65 0.39
CA ILE A 341 -0.11 -16.04 0.79
C ILE A 341 0.63 -16.79 -0.33
N ASN A 342 0.17 -16.68 -1.59
CA ASN A 342 0.62 -17.54 -2.68
C ASN A 342 1.71 -16.96 -3.57
N ALA A 343 1.94 -15.63 -3.46
CA ALA A 343 2.99 -14.96 -4.23
C ALA A 343 3.67 -13.89 -3.38
N SER A 344 3.47 -12.63 -3.69
CA SER A 344 3.91 -11.46 -2.92
C SER A 344 3.18 -10.21 -3.39
N ILE A 345 2.99 -9.27 -2.48
CA ILE A 345 2.51 -7.91 -2.77
C ILE A 345 3.65 -6.89 -2.78
N SER A 346 4.91 -7.32 -2.82
CA SER A 346 6.10 -6.45 -2.76
C SER A 346 6.71 -6.23 -4.14
N GLY A 347 6.87 -4.98 -4.55
CA GLY A 347 7.59 -4.61 -5.78
C GLY A 347 9.05 -5.05 -5.78
N ALA A 348 9.69 -5.13 -4.61
CA ALA A 348 11.06 -5.60 -4.43
C ALA A 348 11.20 -7.12 -4.66
N GLU A 349 10.13 -7.89 -4.50
CA GLU A 349 10.13 -9.35 -4.71
C GLU A 349 9.66 -9.74 -6.10
N VAL A 350 8.56 -9.19 -6.56
CA VAL A 350 7.89 -9.64 -7.81
C VAL A 350 7.65 -8.53 -8.84
N GLY A 351 8.17 -7.31 -8.62
CA GLY A 351 7.89 -6.17 -9.48
C GLY A 351 6.50 -5.53 -9.23
N CYS A 352 6.13 -4.54 -10.04
CA CYS A 352 4.83 -3.86 -9.91
C CYS A 352 3.62 -4.74 -10.23
N GLN A 353 3.79 -5.92 -10.82
CA GLN A 353 2.68 -6.88 -10.93
C GLN A 353 2.15 -7.26 -9.53
N GLY A 354 3.03 -7.32 -8.50
CA GLY A 354 2.65 -7.57 -7.10
C GLY A 354 1.95 -6.39 -6.42
N GLU A 355 2.18 -5.17 -6.87
CA GLU A 355 1.55 -3.97 -6.32
C GLU A 355 0.33 -3.55 -7.14
N VAL A 356 0.57 -3.00 -8.33
CA VAL A 356 -0.47 -2.51 -9.25
C VAL A 356 -1.36 -3.64 -9.74
N GLY A 357 -0.79 -4.82 -10.07
CA GLY A 357 -1.56 -5.97 -10.53
C GLY A 357 -2.47 -6.52 -9.43
N SER A 358 -1.95 -6.70 -8.21
CA SER A 358 -2.75 -7.15 -7.07
C SER A 358 -3.87 -6.15 -6.73
N ALA A 359 -3.57 -4.84 -6.67
CA ALA A 359 -4.58 -3.81 -6.40
C ALA A 359 -5.65 -3.74 -7.50
N CYS A 360 -5.27 -3.88 -8.77
CA CYS A 360 -6.20 -3.97 -9.90
C CYS A 360 -7.16 -5.16 -9.74
N SER A 361 -6.63 -6.33 -9.42
CA SER A 361 -7.37 -7.56 -9.16
C SER A 361 -8.33 -7.40 -7.97
N MET A 362 -7.85 -6.85 -6.85
CA MET A 362 -8.64 -6.56 -5.65
C MET A 362 -9.80 -5.61 -5.97
N ALA A 363 -9.53 -4.52 -6.68
CA ALA A 363 -10.54 -3.52 -7.04
C ALA A 363 -11.56 -4.06 -8.03
N ALA A 364 -11.14 -4.91 -8.98
CA ALA A 364 -12.04 -5.58 -9.93
C ALA A 364 -13.00 -6.53 -9.22
N ALA A 365 -12.48 -7.34 -8.28
CA ALA A 365 -13.30 -8.23 -7.46
C ALA A 365 -14.30 -7.45 -6.59
N GLY A 366 -13.83 -6.42 -5.86
CA GLY A 366 -14.69 -5.59 -5.01
C GLY A 366 -15.82 -4.93 -5.81
N LEU A 367 -15.52 -4.39 -6.99
CA LEU A 367 -16.53 -3.77 -7.84
C LEU A 367 -17.50 -4.81 -8.41
N CYS A 368 -17.04 -5.96 -8.88
CA CYS A 368 -17.89 -7.04 -9.39
C CYS A 368 -18.86 -7.54 -8.32
N GLU A 369 -18.39 -7.75 -7.08
CA GLU A 369 -19.19 -8.13 -5.91
C GLU A 369 -20.35 -7.16 -5.67
N VAL A 370 -20.07 -5.85 -5.61
CA VAL A 370 -21.09 -4.85 -5.28
C VAL A 370 -22.03 -4.52 -6.46
N LEU A 371 -21.65 -4.90 -7.66
CA LEU A 371 -22.53 -4.85 -8.84
C LEU A 371 -23.41 -6.10 -8.98
N GLY A 372 -23.36 -7.03 -8.02
CA GLY A 372 -24.21 -8.22 -7.96
C GLY A 372 -23.64 -9.45 -8.69
N GLY A 373 -22.32 -9.49 -8.92
CA GLY A 373 -21.65 -10.65 -9.50
C GLY A 373 -21.72 -11.87 -8.59
N THR A 374 -21.81 -13.06 -9.20
CA THR A 374 -21.65 -14.33 -8.48
C THR A 374 -20.21 -14.51 -8.02
N PRO A 375 -19.93 -15.38 -7.02
CA PRO A 375 -18.55 -15.65 -6.60
C PRO A 375 -17.60 -15.99 -7.75
N GLU A 376 -18.06 -16.76 -8.74
CA GLU A 376 -17.30 -17.14 -9.94
C GLU A 376 -17.03 -15.94 -10.84
N GLN A 377 -18.00 -15.01 -11.00
CA GLN A 377 -17.78 -13.78 -11.74
C GLN A 377 -16.81 -12.84 -11.00
N VAL A 378 -16.88 -12.80 -9.67
CA VAL A 378 -15.94 -12.00 -8.84
C VAL A 378 -14.51 -12.54 -8.97
N GLU A 379 -14.33 -13.85 -8.93
CA GLU A 379 -13.03 -14.50 -9.13
C GLU A 379 -12.50 -14.25 -10.54
N ASN A 380 -13.36 -14.37 -11.56
CA ASN A 380 -12.98 -14.05 -12.95
C ASN A 380 -12.59 -12.58 -13.13
N ALA A 381 -13.31 -11.65 -12.51
CA ALA A 381 -12.92 -10.23 -12.51
C ALA A 381 -11.53 -10.01 -11.91
N ALA A 382 -11.24 -10.69 -10.80
CA ALA A 382 -9.93 -10.66 -10.16
C ALA A 382 -8.82 -11.24 -11.05
N GLU A 383 -9.10 -12.36 -11.70
CA GLU A 383 -8.18 -13.03 -12.63
C GLU A 383 -7.84 -12.11 -13.81
N VAL A 384 -8.86 -11.55 -14.49
CA VAL A 384 -8.66 -10.61 -15.60
C VAL A 384 -7.87 -9.38 -15.14
N GLY A 385 -8.12 -8.91 -13.91
CA GLY A 385 -7.38 -7.79 -13.32
C GLY A 385 -5.88 -8.05 -13.21
N ILE A 386 -5.46 -9.25 -12.78
CA ILE A 386 -4.02 -9.58 -12.65
C ILE A 386 -3.40 -9.98 -13.97
N GLU A 387 -4.06 -10.79 -14.82
CA GLU A 387 -3.45 -11.27 -16.05
C GLU A 387 -2.97 -10.13 -16.95
N HIS A 388 -3.70 -9.01 -17.00
CA HIS A 388 -3.35 -7.82 -17.77
C HIS A 388 -2.28 -6.93 -17.13
N ASN A 389 -1.72 -7.35 -16.00
CA ASN A 389 -0.62 -6.69 -15.30
C ASN A 389 0.60 -7.63 -15.09
N LEU A 390 0.54 -8.88 -15.58
CA LEU A 390 1.66 -9.83 -15.51
C LEU A 390 2.90 -9.29 -16.21
N GLY A 391 4.07 -9.53 -15.63
CA GLY A 391 5.35 -9.06 -16.17
C GLY A 391 5.69 -7.59 -15.89
N LEU A 392 4.83 -6.85 -15.18
CA LEU A 392 5.05 -5.44 -14.89
C LEU A 392 6.23 -5.24 -13.93
N THR A 393 7.28 -4.59 -14.43
CA THR A 393 8.50 -4.28 -13.67
C THR A 393 8.28 -3.19 -12.62
N CYS A 394 9.09 -3.15 -11.56
CA CYS A 394 9.16 -2.03 -10.62
C CYS A 394 10.46 -1.25 -10.87
N ASP A 395 10.36 -0.21 -11.67
CA ASP A 395 11.46 0.57 -12.21
C ASP A 395 11.24 2.09 -12.09
N PRO A 396 10.97 2.60 -10.85
CA PRO A 396 10.65 4.01 -10.63
C PRO A 396 11.84 4.90 -10.99
N VAL A 397 11.56 5.97 -11.75
CA VAL A 397 12.55 6.96 -12.16
C VAL A 397 13.07 7.70 -10.92
N GLY A 398 14.38 7.81 -10.81
CA GLY A 398 15.05 8.41 -9.64
C GLY A 398 14.80 7.68 -8.32
N GLY A 399 14.20 6.49 -8.33
CA GLY A 399 13.77 5.77 -7.13
C GLY A 399 12.56 6.40 -6.43
N LEU A 400 11.79 7.23 -7.14
CA LEU A 400 10.64 7.97 -6.58
C LEU A 400 9.32 7.31 -7.00
N VAL A 401 8.37 7.19 -6.08
CA VAL A 401 7.02 6.67 -6.35
C VAL A 401 6.19 7.74 -7.09
N GLN A 402 6.68 8.14 -8.27
CA GLN A 402 6.09 9.18 -9.11
C GLN A 402 5.90 8.65 -10.54
N ILE A 403 6.98 8.53 -11.30
CA ILE A 403 6.97 8.05 -12.68
C ILE A 403 7.63 6.66 -12.73
N PRO A 404 6.91 5.64 -13.23
CA PRO A 404 5.58 5.64 -13.85
C PRO A 404 4.44 5.32 -12.87
N CYS A 405 4.64 5.30 -11.56
CA CYS A 405 3.69 4.78 -10.58
C CYS A 405 2.33 5.48 -10.64
N ILE A 406 2.33 6.83 -10.77
CA ILE A 406 1.10 7.63 -10.78
C ILE A 406 0.21 7.23 -11.97
N GLU A 407 0.79 7.15 -13.17
CA GLU A 407 0.05 6.78 -14.38
C GLU A 407 -0.39 5.30 -14.35
N ARG A 408 0.45 4.41 -13.82
CA ARG A 408 0.10 2.98 -13.68
C ARG A 408 -1.15 2.78 -12.82
N ASN A 409 -1.31 3.57 -11.74
CA ASN A 409 -2.50 3.51 -10.91
C ASN A 409 -3.75 3.98 -11.67
N ALA A 410 -3.69 5.09 -12.38
CA ALA A 410 -4.81 5.59 -13.17
C ALA A 410 -5.27 4.57 -14.21
N ILE A 411 -4.34 4.02 -14.99
CA ILE A 411 -4.65 3.00 -16.01
C ILE A 411 -5.17 1.71 -15.37
N ALA A 412 -4.59 1.26 -14.27
CA ALA A 412 -5.04 0.03 -13.60
C ALA A 412 -6.43 0.18 -12.97
N SER A 413 -6.81 1.38 -12.51
CA SER A 413 -8.17 1.65 -12.01
C SER A 413 -9.21 1.48 -13.11
N VAL A 414 -8.93 1.98 -14.32
CA VAL A 414 -9.80 1.80 -15.49
C VAL A 414 -9.85 0.33 -15.91
N LYS A 415 -8.70 -0.38 -15.90
CA LYS A 415 -8.65 -1.83 -16.15
C LYS A 415 -9.52 -2.60 -15.16
N ALA A 416 -9.46 -2.28 -13.86
CA ALA A 416 -10.25 -2.94 -12.83
C ALA A 416 -11.76 -2.80 -13.07
N ILE A 417 -12.22 -1.61 -13.43
CA ILE A 417 -13.63 -1.37 -13.79
C ILE A 417 -14.02 -2.18 -15.02
N ASN A 418 -13.16 -2.19 -16.04
CA ASN A 418 -13.41 -2.95 -17.26
C ASN A 418 -13.45 -4.45 -17.01
N ALA A 419 -12.52 -4.98 -16.19
CA ALA A 419 -12.47 -6.38 -15.78
C ALA A 419 -13.76 -6.81 -15.05
N ALA A 420 -14.21 -6.02 -14.06
CA ALA A 420 -15.46 -6.27 -13.36
C ALA A 420 -16.67 -6.31 -14.32
N ARG A 421 -16.76 -5.35 -15.22
CA ARG A 421 -17.87 -5.28 -16.20
C ARG A 421 -17.81 -6.44 -17.21
N LEU A 422 -16.61 -6.83 -17.65
CA LEU A 422 -16.43 -7.95 -18.56
C LEU A 422 -16.89 -9.26 -17.90
N ALA A 423 -16.46 -9.52 -16.66
CA ALA A 423 -16.85 -10.71 -15.91
C ALA A 423 -18.36 -10.80 -15.67
N LEU A 424 -19.03 -9.68 -15.38
CA LEU A 424 -20.48 -9.63 -15.20
C LEU A 424 -21.31 -9.99 -16.44
N HIS A 425 -20.74 -9.86 -17.64
CA HIS A 425 -21.40 -10.29 -18.88
C HIS A 425 -21.25 -11.79 -19.15
N GLY A 426 -20.32 -12.46 -18.48
CA GLY A 426 -20.12 -13.91 -18.54
C GLY A 426 -21.03 -14.67 -17.57
N ASP A 427 -20.95 -16.00 -17.63
CA ASP A 427 -21.62 -16.91 -16.70
C ASP A 427 -20.70 -17.33 -15.52
N GLY A 428 -19.52 -16.72 -15.40
CA GLY A 428 -18.50 -17.06 -14.42
C GLY A 428 -17.54 -18.17 -14.89
N SER A 429 -17.84 -18.87 -15.97
CA SER A 429 -16.92 -19.90 -16.50
C SER A 429 -15.76 -19.25 -17.28
N HIS A 430 -14.53 -19.66 -16.97
CA HIS A 430 -13.31 -19.19 -17.63
C HIS A 430 -12.19 -20.22 -17.61
N LYS A 431 -11.14 -20.03 -18.42
CA LYS A 431 -10.09 -21.04 -18.65
C LYS A 431 -8.92 -20.94 -17.70
N VAL A 432 -8.59 -19.73 -17.27
CA VAL A 432 -7.48 -19.44 -16.36
C VAL A 432 -8.07 -19.04 -15.02
N SER A 433 -7.86 -19.83 -13.98
CA SER A 433 -8.30 -19.46 -12.64
C SER A 433 -7.37 -18.42 -12.01
N LEU A 434 -7.87 -17.66 -11.05
CA LEU A 434 -7.10 -16.70 -10.28
C LEU A 434 -5.86 -17.36 -9.63
N ASP A 435 -5.97 -18.58 -9.15
CA ASP A 435 -4.84 -19.34 -8.59
C ASP A 435 -3.72 -19.58 -9.60
N LYS A 436 -4.07 -19.85 -10.87
CA LYS A 436 -3.08 -20.01 -11.95
C LYS A 436 -2.44 -18.68 -12.32
N ALA A 437 -3.20 -17.60 -12.34
CA ALA A 437 -2.68 -16.27 -12.60
C ALA A 437 -1.73 -15.82 -11.46
N ILE A 438 -2.07 -16.06 -10.20
CA ILE A 438 -1.21 -15.78 -9.03
C ILE A 438 0.08 -16.62 -9.09
N LYS A 439 -0.03 -17.91 -9.44
CA LYS A 439 1.14 -18.77 -9.64
C LYS A 439 2.05 -18.22 -10.74
N THR A 440 1.48 -17.81 -11.87
CA THR A 440 2.22 -17.20 -12.98
C THR A 440 2.92 -15.93 -12.54
N MET A 441 2.24 -15.07 -11.77
CA MET A 441 2.84 -13.86 -11.19
C MET A 441 4.06 -14.19 -10.31
N ARG A 442 3.96 -15.21 -9.45
CA ARG A 442 5.08 -15.66 -8.61
C ARG A 442 6.26 -16.14 -9.44
N GLU A 443 6.01 -16.98 -10.44
CA GLU A 443 7.05 -17.54 -11.33
C GLU A 443 7.71 -16.44 -12.17
N THR A 444 6.92 -15.58 -12.83
CA THR A 444 7.42 -14.40 -13.55
C THR A 444 8.23 -13.48 -12.64
N GLY A 445 7.76 -13.29 -11.41
CA GLY A 445 8.49 -12.54 -10.39
C GLY A 445 9.84 -13.19 -10.05
N ALA A 446 9.92 -14.51 -9.93
CA ALA A 446 11.16 -15.24 -9.67
C ALA A 446 12.16 -15.09 -10.84
N ASP A 447 11.67 -15.15 -12.08
CA ASP A 447 12.49 -14.99 -13.29
C ASP A 447 12.92 -13.54 -13.54
N MET A 448 12.24 -12.57 -12.97
CA MET A 448 12.54 -11.14 -13.11
C MET A 448 13.90 -10.83 -12.48
N LYS A 449 14.82 -10.25 -13.25
CA LYS A 449 16.12 -9.82 -12.74
C LYS A 449 15.98 -8.72 -11.69
N SER A 450 16.85 -8.74 -10.68
CA SER A 450 16.83 -7.77 -9.55
C SER A 450 16.83 -6.30 -9.98
N LYS A 451 17.42 -5.96 -11.14
CA LYS A 451 17.42 -4.59 -11.67
C LYS A 451 16.01 -4.05 -12.03
N TYR A 452 15.01 -4.93 -12.13
CA TYR A 452 13.61 -4.60 -12.41
C TYR A 452 12.71 -4.69 -11.15
N LYS A 453 13.30 -4.86 -9.96
CA LYS A 453 12.63 -5.07 -8.69
C LYS A 453 12.95 -3.95 -7.70
N GLU A 454 12.39 -2.77 -7.92
CA GLU A 454 12.50 -1.60 -7.02
C GLU A 454 13.96 -1.16 -6.71
N THR A 455 14.86 -1.31 -7.68
CA THR A 455 16.28 -0.92 -7.51
C THR A 455 16.67 0.31 -8.31
N SER A 456 15.81 0.77 -9.22
CA SER A 456 16.10 1.86 -10.18
C SER A 456 17.37 1.66 -11.01
N ARG A 457 17.75 0.38 -11.25
CA ARG A 457 18.95 0.00 -12.02
C ARG A 457 18.64 -0.56 -13.40
N GLY A 458 17.39 -0.50 -13.82
CA GLY A 458 16.92 -1.02 -15.11
C GLY A 458 15.58 -0.43 -15.51
N GLY A 459 15.06 -0.84 -16.66
CA GLY A 459 13.78 -0.41 -17.17
C GLY A 459 13.71 1.09 -17.44
N LEU A 460 12.58 1.70 -17.12
CA LEU A 460 12.35 3.14 -17.31
C LEU A 460 13.35 3.99 -16.53
N ALA A 461 13.74 3.56 -15.33
CA ALA A 461 14.66 4.32 -14.47
C ALA A 461 16.00 4.70 -15.11
N VAL A 462 16.48 3.90 -16.07
CA VAL A 462 17.78 4.12 -16.75
C VAL A 462 17.62 4.55 -18.20
N ASN A 463 16.41 4.63 -18.71
CA ASN A 463 16.12 5.00 -20.10
C ASN A 463 15.45 6.40 -20.21
N VAL A 464 15.30 7.10 -19.10
CA VAL A 464 14.90 8.51 -19.11
C VAL A 464 16.15 9.34 -19.36
N VAL A 465 16.14 10.10 -20.45
CA VAL A 465 17.20 11.08 -20.75
C VAL A 465 16.93 12.30 -19.86
N GLU A 466 17.82 12.56 -18.91
CA GLU A 466 17.86 13.85 -18.23
C GLU A 466 18.36 14.92 -19.23
N CYS A 467 17.47 15.76 -19.69
CA CYS A 467 17.82 16.95 -20.49
C CYS A 467 18.15 18.12 -19.58
#